data_d4ccbf07b564b68c47229865e70e2ec5
#
_entry.id   d4ccbf07b564b68c47229865e70e2ec5
#
_cell.length_a   1.000
_cell.length_b   1.000
_cell.length_c   1.000
_cell.angle_alpha   90.00
_cell.angle_beta   90.00
_cell.angle_gamma   90.00
#
_symmetry.space_group_name_H-M   'P 1'
#
loop_
_entity.id
_entity.type
_entity.pdbx_description
1 polymer ?
#
loop_
_entity_poly.entity_id
_entity_poly.type
_entity_poly.pdbx_seq_one_letter_code
_entity_poly.pdbx_strand_id
1 'polypeptide(L)'
;MVVERFKHGAAPVYARAAERGRMLPAGLDYVDSWIDASLERCFQLMETDEPALFDEWIRRWADLVEFEVVPVLTSHEASAKAARG
;
A
#
# COMPACT_ATOMS: atom_id res chain seq x y z
N MET A 1 2.29 3.73 4.80
CA MET A 1 2.14 2.25 4.71
C MET A 1 0.72 1.93 4.32
N VAL A 2 0.55 1.15 3.29
CA VAL A 2 -0.75 0.64 2.87
C VAL A 2 -0.87 -0.79 3.33
N VAL A 3 -1.89 -1.10 4.11
CA VAL A 3 -2.19 -2.46 4.51
C VAL A 3 -3.34 -2.96 3.64
N GLU A 4 -3.11 -4.05 2.93
CA GLU A 4 -4.07 -4.63 1.99
C GLU A 4 -4.52 -5.99 2.53
N ARG A 5 -5.83 -6.21 2.52
CA ARG A 5 -6.41 -7.52 2.79
C ARG A 5 -7.06 -8.04 1.53
N PHE A 6 -6.67 -9.22 1.11
CA PHE A 6 -7.18 -9.85 -0.11
C PHE A 6 -8.56 -10.48 0.13
N LYS A 7 -9.59 -9.91 -0.48
CA LYS A 7 -10.99 -10.35 -0.29
C LYS A 7 -11.24 -11.78 -0.78
N HIS A 8 -10.56 -12.18 -1.84
CA HIS A 8 -10.75 -13.47 -2.52
C HIS A 8 -9.43 -14.24 -2.65
N GLY A 9 -8.50 -14.02 -1.70
CA GLY A 9 -7.19 -14.64 -1.73
C GLY A 9 -6.20 -13.91 -2.65
N ALA A 10 -4.97 -14.41 -2.69
CA ALA A 10 -3.88 -13.79 -3.43
C ALA A 10 -3.95 -14.01 -4.94
N ALA A 11 -4.48 -15.15 -5.39
CA ALA A 11 -4.43 -15.54 -6.80
C ALA A 11 -5.01 -14.49 -7.77
N PRO A 12 -6.24 -13.96 -7.57
CA PRO A 12 -6.78 -12.94 -8.48
C PRO A 12 -6.01 -11.62 -8.43
N VAL A 13 -5.42 -11.27 -7.28
CA VAL A 13 -4.59 -10.07 -7.13
C VAL A 13 -3.33 -10.20 -7.96
N TYR A 14 -2.61 -11.30 -7.82
CA TYR A 14 -1.38 -11.55 -8.59
C TYR A 14 -1.66 -11.70 -10.08
N ALA A 15 -2.78 -12.30 -10.46
CA ALA A 15 -3.17 -12.42 -11.87
C ALA A 15 -3.36 -11.04 -12.51
N ARG A 16 -4.06 -10.12 -11.84
CA ARG A 16 -4.24 -8.74 -12.33
C ARG A 16 -2.92 -7.99 -12.36
N ALA A 17 -2.10 -8.13 -11.33
CA ALA A 17 -0.79 -7.48 -11.28
C ALA A 17 0.14 -7.96 -12.40
N ALA A 18 0.12 -9.25 -12.72
CA ALA A 18 0.90 -9.79 -13.84
C ALA A 18 0.44 -9.24 -15.18
N GLU A 19 -0.87 -9.02 -15.35
CA GLU A 19 -1.46 -8.51 -16.59
C GLU A 19 -1.30 -6.99 -16.74
N ARG A 20 -1.52 -6.22 -15.66
CA ARG A 20 -1.65 -4.77 -15.69
C ARG A 20 -0.66 -4.01 -14.80
N GLY A 21 0.21 -4.70 -14.07
CA GLY A 21 1.08 -4.10 -13.08
C GLY A 21 0.30 -3.55 -11.88
N ARG A 22 0.89 -2.63 -11.15
CA ARG A 22 0.27 -2.05 -9.96
C ARG A 22 -0.81 -1.00 -10.27
N MET A 23 -0.88 -0.54 -11.50
CA MET A 23 -1.83 0.49 -11.96
C MET A 23 -1.74 1.78 -11.14
N LEU A 24 -0.52 2.20 -10.81
CA LEU A 24 -0.28 3.42 -10.04
C LEU A 24 -0.55 4.67 -10.87
N PRO A 25 -1.30 5.64 -10.33
CA PRO A 25 -1.37 6.96 -10.97
C PRO A 25 -0.02 7.68 -10.88
N ALA A 26 0.22 8.60 -11.80
CA ALA A 26 1.43 9.42 -11.76
C ALA A 26 1.49 10.21 -10.45
N GLY A 27 2.64 10.21 -9.79
CA GLY A 27 2.85 10.89 -8.51
C GLY A 27 2.65 10.02 -7.28
N LEU A 28 2.19 8.77 -7.44
CA LEU A 28 2.15 7.80 -6.37
C LEU A 28 3.23 6.75 -6.64
N ASP A 29 4.26 6.71 -5.78
CA ASP A 29 5.43 5.88 -5.98
C ASP A 29 5.44 4.67 -5.05
N TYR A 30 5.76 3.51 -5.63
CA TYR A 30 5.99 2.28 -4.89
C TYR A 30 7.43 2.25 -4.39
N VAL A 31 7.62 1.96 -3.10
CA VAL A 31 8.95 1.85 -2.48
C VAL A 31 9.31 0.39 -2.24
N ASP A 32 8.49 -0.34 -1.47
CA ASP A 32 8.74 -1.74 -1.16
C ASP A 32 7.46 -2.37 -0.63
N SER A 33 7.43 -3.71 -0.58
CA SER A 33 6.27 -4.42 -0.03
C SER A 33 6.64 -5.75 0.59
N TRP A 34 5.77 -6.19 1.50
CA TRP A 34 5.89 -7.48 2.19
C TRP A 34 4.52 -8.13 2.21
N ILE A 35 4.52 -9.44 2.08
CA ILE A 35 3.32 -10.28 2.17
C ILE A 35 3.42 -11.10 3.45
N ASP A 36 2.34 -11.25 4.22
CA ASP A 36 2.39 -12.17 5.35
C ASP A 36 2.42 -13.62 4.85
N ALA A 37 2.94 -14.51 5.70
CA ALA A 37 3.17 -15.90 5.30
C ALA A 37 1.89 -16.66 4.92
N SER A 38 0.72 -16.17 5.36
CA SER A 38 -0.58 -16.75 5.01
C SER A 38 -1.05 -16.35 3.61
N LEU A 39 -0.40 -15.36 2.98
CA LEU A 39 -0.78 -14.75 1.71
C LEU A 39 -2.14 -14.02 1.76
N GLU A 40 -2.55 -13.58 2.94
CA GLU A 40 -3.83 -12.90 3.14
C GLU A 40 -3.70 -11.37 3.14
N ARG A 41 -2.55 -10.86 3.57
CA ARG A 41 -2.30 -9.42 3.68
C ARG A 41 -1.00 -9.02 3.02
N CYS A 42 -1.01 -7.82 2.46
CA CYS A 42 0.19 -7.17 1.93
C CYS A 42 0.44 -5.87 2.69
N PHE A 43 1.69 -5.59 2.99
CA PHE A 43 2.14 -4.34 3.60
C PHE A 43 2.99 -3.63 2.55
N GLN A 44 2.51 -2.49 2.04
CA GLN A 44 3.15 -1.81 0.92
C GLN A 44 3.53 -0.39 1.31
N LEU A 45 4.82 -0.10 1.23
CA LEU A 45 5.32 1.23 1.50
C LEU A 45 5.28 2.05 0.22
N MET A 46 4.61 3.19 0.29
CA MET A 46 4.41 4.07 -0.86
C MET A 46 4.67 5.51 -0.46
N GLU A 47 5.03 6.33 -1.43
CA GLU A 47 5.29 7.75 -1.25
C GLU A 47 4.48 8.59 -2.24
N THR A 48 3.94 9.69 -1.76
CA THR A 48 3.30 10.70 -2.60
C THR A 48 3.25 12.04 -1.86
N ASP A 49 3.28 13.13 -2.63
CA ASP A 49 3.00 14.48 -2.12
C ASP A 49 1.49 14.80 -2.18
N GLU A 50 0.70 13.93 -2.81
CA GLU A 50 -0.74 14.12 -3.01
C GLU A 50 -1.51 12.92 -2.47
N PRO A 51 -1.95 12.95 -1.18
CA PRO A 51 -2.68 11.82 -0.58
C PRO A 51 -3.94 11.40 -1.33
N ALA A 52 -4.57 12.32 -2.07
CA ALA A 52 -5.74 12.00 -2.89
C ALA A 52 -5.46 10.94 -3.98
N LEU A 53 -4.20 10.76 -4.36
CA LEU A 53 -3.81 9.73 -5.33
C LEU A 53 -4.02 8.31 -4.79
N PHE A 54 -4.02 8.13 -3.47
CA PHE A 54 -4.37 6.84 -2.88
C PHE A 54 -5.81 6.45 -3.21
N ASP A 55 -6.74 7.40 -3.16
CA ASP A 55 -8.15 7.12 -3.47
C ASP A 55 -8.32 6.68 -4.93
N GLU A 56 -7.62 7.31 -5.84
CA GLU A 56 -7.63 6.94 -7.25
C GLU A 56 -7.08 5.52 -7.48
N TRP A 57 -5.96 5.20 -6.84
CA TRP A 57 -5.35 3.89 -6.94
C TRP A 57 -6.22 2.80 -6.28
N ILE A 58 -6.76 3.07 -5.11
CA ILE A 58 -7.63 2.15 -4.37
C ILE A 58 -8.84 1.75 -5.20
N ARG A 59 -9.45 2.68 -5.92
CA ARG A 59 -10.60 2.38 -6.79
C ARG A 59 -10.29 1.32 -7.85
N ARG A 60 -9.05 1.22 -8.28
CA ARG A 60 -8.61 0.25 -9.29
C ARG A 60 -8.49 -1.18 -8.75
N TRP A 61 -8.47 -1.33 -7.43
CA TRP A 61 -8.27 -2.61 -6.75
C TRP A 61 -9.36 -2.98 -5.74
N ALA A 62 -10.30 -2.07 -5.49
CA ALA A 62 -11.27 -2.22 -4.39
C ALA A 62 -12.18 -3.45 -4.53
N ASP A 63 -12.35 -3.98 -5.72
CA ASP A 63 -13.09 -5.22 -5.96
C ASP A 63 -12.39 -6.46 -5.39
N LEU A 64 -11.07 -6.44 -5.33
CA LEU A 64 -10.25 -7.58 -4.87
C LEU A 64 -9.58 -7.36 -3.51
N VAL A 65 -9.47 -6.11 -3.06
CA VAL A 65 -8.65 -5.75 -1.90
C VAL A 65 -9.36 -4.75 -1.01
N GLU A 66 -9.27 -4.97 0.31
CA GLU A 66 -9.60 -3.95 1.31
C GLU A 66 -8.32 -3.22 1.69
N PHE A 67 -8.40 -1.90 1.82
CA PHE A 67 -7.24 -1.05 2.06
C PHE A 67 -7.33 -0.28 3.37
N GLU A 68 -6.18 -0.15 4.03
CA GLU A 68 -5.98 0.78 5.13
C GLU A 68 -4.70 1.58 4.83
N VAL A 69 -4.80 2.90 4.77
CA VAL A 69 -3.65 3.77 4.55
C VAL A 69 -3.21 4.35 5.89
N VAL A 70 -1.99 4.02 6.30
CA VAL A 70 -1.42 4.44 7.59
C VAL A 70 -0.20 5.32 7.33
N PRO A 71 -0.26 6.62 7.65
CA PRO A 71 0.93 7.46 7.61
C PRO A 71 1.98 6.92 8.57
N VAL A 72 3.21 6.79 8.10
CA VAL A 72 4.30 6.23 8.90
C VAL A 72 5.52 7.15 8.86
N LEU A 73 6.34 7.03 9.89
CA LEU A 73 7.66 7.64 9.99
C LEU A 73 8.69 6.53 10.10
N THR A 74 9.92 6.80 9.71
CA THR A 74 11.01 5.90 10.07
C THR A 74 11.21 5.96 11.59
N SER A 75 11.82 4.92 12.16
CA SER A 75 12.14 4.93 13.60
C SER A 75 13.04 6.12 13.97
N HIS A 76 13.94 6.51 13.08
CA HIS A 76 14.79 7.67 13.26
C HIS A 76 13.99 8.97 13.32
N GLU A 77 13.08 9.18 12.38
CA GLU A 77 12.19 10.35 12.35
C GLU A 77 11.27 10.39 13.58
N ALA A 78 10.73 9.25 13.96
CA ALA A 78 9.86 9.13 15.14
C ALA A 78 10.61 9.44 16.42
N SER A 79 11.86 8.98 16.57
CA SER A 79 12.71 9.27 17.70
C SER A 79 12.99 10.77 17.84
N ALA A 80 13.32 11.43 16.73
CA ALA A 80 13.56 12.86 16.71
C ALA A 80 12.31 13.68 17.07
N LYS A 81 11.15 13.27 16.56
CA LYS A 81 9.86 13.90 16.86
C LYS A 81 9.47 13.74 18.33
N ALA A 82 9.64 12.55 18.89
CA ALA A 82 9.34 12.27 20.29
C ALA A 82 10.26 13.08 21.23
N ALA A 83 11.53 13.25 20.89
CA ALA A 83 12.48 14.03 21.68
C ALA A 83 12.15 15.53 21.71
N ARG A 84 11.49 16.05 20.69
CA ARG A 84 11.05 17.44 20.63
C ARG A 84 9.73 17.69 21.37
N GLY A 85 9.10 16.66 21.78
CA GLY A 85 7.93 16.73 22.58
C GLY A 85 6.65 16.72 22.28
#